data_2cf4bb6bf903014e1a720af6bfa87d40
#
_entry.id   2cf4bb6bf903014e1a720af6bfa87d40
#
_cell.length_a   1.000
_cell.length_b   1.000
_cell.length_c   1.000
_cell.angle_alpha   90.00
_cell.angle_beta   90.00
_cell.angle_gamma   90.00
#
_symmetry.space_group_name_H-M   'P 1'
#
loop_
_entity.id
_entity.type
_entity.pdbx_description
1 polymer ?
#
loop_
_entity_poly.entity_id
_entity_poly.type
_entity_poly.pdbx_seq_one_letter_code
_entity_poly.pdbx_strand_id
1 'polypeptide(L)'
;MNKKIFISCAVLALSLLGIGDVAAQNYMHKFGFEINGGLREYGGDRGTRYFLAEKPEYQAIGASFGYYVNPSFDAIVTASMGELGHRDDSYPRKLGFTAQVTDLTLGLRFKFTNGKIMNEDSRIRPFLNAGWGGMQSISRIVHEQPGYDDNFVNNRSWIAAHWNAGGGVRIALTDGIDLTLQSSYNYTYDDNYDGLPFSLSKVRLNALHDAFLYHSAGFVFNFGDNDAAYRFKHEEEVPKELVEKVNLAAKNIHFETASATIKEESNADLDSIVNILLDNPTINVYVEGHTDNVGAPEDKMTSSQKRADAVQAYLAAKGVDVTRLSSKGYGETQPIADNSTPEGRALNRRVEVKLYYRK
;
A
#
# COMPACT_ATOMS: atom_id res chain seq x y z
N MET A 1 -31.03 -2.06 -7.59
CA MET A 1 -30.59 -1.79 -6.21
C MET A 1 -30.44 -0.28 -6.03
N ASN A 2 -31.06 0.31 -5.00
CA ASN A 2 -31.38 1.73 -4.94
C ASN A 2 -30.17 2.67 -4.92
N LYS A 3 -30.15 3.70 -5.79
CA LYS A 3 -29.19 4.83 -5.83
C LYS A 3 -28.99 5.55 -4.47
N LYS A 4 -29.92 5.38 -3.52
CA LYS A 4 -29.85 5.95 -2.17
C LYS A 4 -28.81 5.27 -1.27
N ILE A 5 -28.38 4.04 -1.55
CA ILE A 5 -27.41 3.31 -0.70
C ILE A 5 -26.00 3.86 -0.89
N PHE A 6 -25.61 4.23 -2.12
CA PHE A 6 -24.25 4.74 -2.41
C PHE A 6 -24.00 6.13 -1.81
N ILE A 7 -25.01 7.00 -1.87
CA ILE A 7 -24.94 8.35 -1.27
C ILE A 7 -24.95 8.24 0.26
N SER A 8 -25.68 7.28 0.85
CA SER A 8 -25.68 7.05 2.29
C SER A 8 -24.35 6.55 2.84
N CYS A 9 -23.62 5.70 2.11
CA CYS A 9 -22.28 5.26 2.52
C CYS A 9 -21.24 6.40 2.46
N ALA A 10 -21.32 7.27 1.46
CA ALA A 10 -20.43 8.44 1.36
C ALA A 10 -20.71 9.48 2.45
N VAL A 11 -21.99 9.70 2.82
CA VAL A 11 -22.40 10.62 3.88
C VAL A 11 -22.07 10.05 5.27
N LEU A 12 -22.18 8.73 5.47
CA LEU A 12 -21.77 8.08 6.72
C LEU A 12 -20.26 8.15 6.94
N ALA A 13 -19.46 8.03 5.87
CA ALA A 13 -18.00 8.20 5.95
C ALA A 13 -17.60 9.65 6.32
N LEU A 14 -18.35 10.64 5.85
CA LEU A 14 -18.10 12.06 6.19
C LEU A 14 -18.46 12.42 7.63
N SER A 15 -19.46 11.75 8.24
CA SER A 15 -19.85 12.00 9.63
C SER A 15 -18.88 11.41 10.67
N LEU A 16 -18.03 10.46 10.28
CA LEU A 16 -16.95 9.90 11.11
C LEU A 16 -15.70 10.79 11.18
N LEU A 17 -15.66 11.90 10.43
CA LEU A 17 -14.56 12.86 10.40
C LEU A 17 -14.39 13.70 11.67
N GLY A 18 -15.24 13.53 12.68
CA GLY A 18 -15.21 14.26 13.97
C GLY A 18 -14.46 13.56 15.10
N ILE A 19 -13.83 12.42 14.88
CA ILE A 19 -13.13 11.66 15.91
C ILE A 19 -11.65 12.04 15.90
N GLY A 20 -11.21 12.57 17.03
CA GLY A 20 -9.90 13.04 17.45
C GLY A 20 -8.64 12.62 16.68
N ASP A 21 -7.52 13.23 17.01
CA ASP A 21 -6.19 13.04 16.41
C ASP A 21 -5.82 11.56 16.17
N VAL A 22 -6.27 11.02 15.06
CA VAL A 22 -5.77 9.72 14.55
C VAL A 22 -4.49 10.03 13.79
N ALA A 23 -3.36 9.76 14.43
CA ALA A 23 -2.07 9.80 13.76
C ALA A 23 -2.08 8.83 12.58
N ALA A 24 -1.93 9.36 11.38
CA ALA A 24 -1.99 8.58 10.16
C ALA A 24 -0.65 7.87 9.92
N GLN A 25 -0.50 6.63 10.41
CA GLN A 25 0.74 5.85 10.35
C GLN A 25 0.79 4.81 9.22
N ASN A 26 0.28 5.14 8.02
CA ASN A 26 0.19 4.15 6.94
C ASN A 26 1.54 3.71 6.34
N TYR A 27 2.60 4.50 6.49
CA TYR A 27 3.95 4.09 6.10
C TYR A 27 4.54 3.00 7.04
N MET A 28 3.94 2.80 8.22
CA MET A 28 4.34 1.75 9.17
C MET A 28 3.91 0.35 8.72
N HIS A 29 3.04 0.23 7.75
CA HIS A 29 2.54 -1.05 7.27
C HIS A 29 3.21 -1.48 5.96
N LYS A 30 3.57 -2.76 5.90
CA LYS A 30 4.25 -3.37 4.74
C LYS A 30 3.27 -3.74 3.63
N PHE A 31 2.04 -4.05 4.00
CA PHE A 31 1.01 -4.53 3.10
C PHE A 31 -0.28 -3.73 3.23
N GLY A 32 -1.02 -3.64 2.13
CA GLY A 32 -2.38 -3.10 2.10
C GLY A 32 -3.28 -3.98 1.27
N PHE A 33 -4.45 -4.34 1.81
CA PHE A 33 -5.50 -5.03 1.08
C PHE A 33 -6.69 -4.07 0.91
N GLU A 34 -7.09 -3.84 -0.34
CA GLU A 34 -8.17 -2.92 -0.71
C GLU A 34 -9.35 -3.70 -1.28
N ILE A 35 -10.56 -3.38 -0.82
CA ILE A 35 -11.81 -3.79 -1.44
C ILE A 35 -12.53 -2.52 -1.88
N ASN A 36 -12.94 -2.46 -3.13
CA ASN A 36 -13.63 -1.30 -3.69
C ASN A 36 -14.83 -1.70 -4.53
N GLY A 37 -15.73 -0.74 -4.71
CA GLY A 37 -16.86 -0.83 -5.62
C GLY A 37 -17.03 0.49 -6.35
N GLY A 38 -17.54 0.43 -7.56
CA GLY A 38 -17.61 1.64 -8.37
C GLY A 38 -18.41 1.49 -9.65
N LEU A 39 -18.21 2.46 -10.52
CA LEU A 39 -18.92 2.61 -11.77
C LEU A 39 -17.93 2.64 -12.93
N ARG A 40 -18.27 1.97 -14.02
CA ARG A 40 -17.52 2.00 -15.27
C ARG A 40 -18.23 2.84 -16.30
N GLU A 41 -17.44 3.65 -17.03
CA GLU A 41 -17.91 4.50 -18.12
C GLU A 41 -17.12 4.14 -19.39
N TYR A 42 -17.82 3.73 -20.44
CA TYR A 42 -17.21 3.34 -21.70
C TYR A 42 -16.88 4.56 -22.57
N GLY A 43 -15.70 4.55 -23.19
CA GLY A 43 -15.22 5.57 -24.11
C GLY A 43 -14.52 4.93 -25.31
N GLY A 44 -15.26 4.35 -26.23
CA GLY A 44 -14.75 3.78 -27.47
C GLY A 44 -15.48 4.35 -28.68
N ASP A 45 -15.50 3.63 -29.80
CA ASP A 45 -16.08 4.04 -31.09
C ASP A 45 -17.54 4.48 -31.02
N ARG A 46 -18.28 3.98 -30.00
CA ARG A 46 -19.69 4.25 -29.75
C ARG A 46 -19.95 5.10 -28.53
N GLY A 47 -18.91 5.42 -27.75
CA GLY A 47 -19.00 6.25 -26.56
C GLY A 47 -18.85 7.74 -26.85
N THR A 48 -19.17 8.56 -25.86
CA THR A 48 -18.90 9.99 -25.90
C THR A 48 -17.40 10.23 -25.92
N ARG A 49 -16.92 11.13 -26.79
CA ARG A 49 -15.49 11.46 -26.93
C ARG A 49 -14.80 12.01 -25.70
N TYR A 50 -15.56 12.31 -24.64
CA TYR A 50 -15.06 13.06 -23.48
C TYR A 50 -15.68 12.52 -22.20
N PHE A 51 -15.51 11.35 -21.77
CA PHE A 51 -15.79 10.87 -20.41
C PHE A 51 -16.56 11.88 -19.50
N LEU A 52 -17.46 12.65 -20.08
CA LEU A 52 -18.34 13.57 -19.36
C LEU A 52 -19.56 12.78 -18.95
N ALA A 53 -19.60 12.46 -17.69
CA ALA A 53 -20.61 11.84 -16.85
C ALA A 53 -22.07 11.85 -17.38
N GLU A 54 -22.32 11.29 -18.55
CA GLU A 54 -23.66 10.89 -18.97
C GLU A 54 -23.96 9.52 -18.35
N LYS A 55 -24.36 9.54 -17.06
CA LYS A 55 -24.89 8.41 -16.29
C LYS A 55 -24.07 7.12 -16.39
N PRO A 56 -23.02 6.95 -15.59
CA PRO A 56 -22.38 5.65 -15.42
C PRO A 56 -23.42 4.66 -14.87
N GLU A 57 -23.86 3.71 -15.69
CA GLU A 57 -24.90 2.74 -15.32
C GLU A 57 -24.30 1.40 -14.88
N TYR A 58 -23.03 1.14 -15.24
CA TYR A 58 -22.40 -0.16 -15.11
C TYR A 58 -21.57 -0.26 -13.82
N GLN A 59 -21.93 -1.26 -13.02
CA GLN A 59 -21.30 -1.47 -11.71
C GLN A 59 -20.14 -2.44 -11.82
N ALA A 60 -19.11 -2.18 -11.00
CA ALA A 60 -17.97 -3.08 -10.85
C ALA A 60 -17.51 -3.15 -9.39
N ILE A 61 -16.90 -4.27 -9.05
CA ILE A 61 -16.22 -4.48 -7.79
C ILE A 61 -14.77 -4.82 -8.06
N GLY A 62 -13.88 -4.48 -7.13
CA GLY A 62 -12.46 -4.75 -7.26
C GLY A 62 -11.82 -5.04 -5.93
N ALA A 63 -10.66 -5.66 -6.01
CA ALA A 63 -9.75 -5.87 -4.89
C ALA A 63 -8.32 -5.58 -5.34
N SER A 64 -7.52 -4.99 -4.45
CA SER A 64 -6.11 -4.73 -4.71
C SER A 64 -5.27 -5.18 -3.52
N PHE A 65 -4.09 -5.70 -3.83
CA PHE A 65 -3.07 -5.98 -2.83
C PHE A 65 -1.85 -5.10 -3.12
N GLY A 66 -1.41 -4.35 -2.11
CA GLY A 66 -0.27 -3.45 -2.18
C GLY A 66 0.87 -3.93 -1.30
N TYR A 67 2.08 -3.79 -1.80
CA TYR A 67 3.33 -4.04 -1.10
C TYR A 67 4.16 -2.74 -1.08
N TYR A 68 4.57 -2.31 0.11
CA TYR A 68 5.44 -1.16 0.27
C TYR A 68 6.82 -1.43 -0.29
N VAL A 69 7.26 -0.63 -1.25
CA VAL A 69 8.61 -0.69 -1.84
C VAL A 69 9.52 0.35 -1.19
N ASN A 70 9.06 1.60 -1.14
CA ASN A 70 9.77 2.73 -0.53
C ASN A 70 8.78 3.87 -0.23
N PRO A 71 9.22 4.99 0.40
CA PRO A 71 8.31 6.10 0.73
C PRO A 71 7.48 6.62 -0.45
N SER A 72 8.04 6.59 -1.66
CA SER A 72 7.38 7.12 -2.86
C SER A 72 6.55 6.09 -3.62
N PHE A 73 6.83 4.78 -3.48
CA PHE A 73 6.22 3.75 -4.32
C PHE A 73 5.71 2.54 -3.54
N ASP A 74 4.55 2.04 -3.95
CA ASP A 74 4.05 0.70 -3.63
C ASP A 74 3.93 -0.12 -4.92
N ALA A 75 4.26 -1.41 -4.87
CA ALA A 75 3.87 -2.37 -5.91
C ALA A 75 2.43 -2.82 -5.65
N ILE A 76 1.60 -2.88 -6.69
CA ILE A 76 0.18 -3.22 -6.55
C ILE A 76 -0.22 -4.32 -7.53
N VAL A 77 -1.09 -5.21 -7.05
CA VAL A 77 -1.84 -6.17 -7.87
C VAL A 77 -3.30 -5.80 -7.72
N THR A 78 -4.00 -5.59 -8.82
CA THR A 78 -5.42 -5.22 -8.82
C THR A 78 -6.20 -6.21 -9.66
N ALA A 79 -7.30 -6.72 -9.13
CA ALA A 79 -8.29 -7.47 -9.86
C ALA A 79 -9.64 -6.76 -9.78
N SER A 80 -10.36 -6.68 -10.89
CA SER A 80 -11.72 -6.16 -10.88
C SER A 80 -12.65 -6.95 -11.80
N MET A 81 -13.94 -6.95 -11.46
CA MET A 81 -14.98 -7.56 -12.26
C MET A 81 -16.25 -6.69 -12.26
N GLY A 82 -16.94 -6.65 -13.38
CA GLY A 82 -18.18 -5.89 -13.49
C GLY A 82 -18.66 -5.76 -14.91
N GLU A 83 -19.70 -4.98 -15.05
CA GLU A 83 -20.31 -4.71 -16.36
C GLU A 83 -19.68 -3.46 -16.99
N LEU A 84 -19.65 -3.45 -18.31
CA LEU A 84 -19.31 -2.33 -19.16
C LEU A 84 -20.32 -2.30 -20.32
N GLY A 85 -20.69 -1.13 -20.80
CA GLY A 85 -21.59 -1.07 -21.94
C GLY A 85 -21.85 0.36 -22.41
N HIS A 86 -22.56 0.44 -23.51
CA HIS A 86 -23.02 1.70 -24.09
C HIS A 86 -24.41 1.51 -24.69
N ARG A 87 -25.27 2.50 -24.51
CA ARG A 87 -26.59 2.54 -25.10
C ARG A 87 -26.73 3.82 -25.92
N ASP A 88 -26.88 3.68 -27.23
CA ASP A 88 -27.08 4.81 -28.14
C ASP A 88 -28.60 4.99 -28.39
N ASP A 89 -29.21 5.94 -27.69
CA ASP A 89 -30.62 6.29 -27.85
C ASP A 89 -30.86 7.23 -29.03
N SER A 90 -29.84 7.76 -29.69
CA SER A 90 -29.92 8.82 -30.70
C SER A 90 -30.03 8.32 -32.13
N TYR A 91 -29.85 7.02 -32.38
CA TYR A 91 -29.85 6.45 -33.74
C TYR A 91 -31.14 5.65 -34.03
N PRO A 92 -31.63 5.65 -35.27
CA PRO A 92 -32.84 4.89 -35.64
C PRO A 92 -32.72 3.38 -35.42
N ARG A 93 -31.52 2.86 -35.16
CA ARG A 93 -31.25 1.44 -34.90
C ARG A 93 -31.08 1.08 -33.44
N LYS A 94 -31.07 2.05 -32.51
CA LYS A 94 -30.95 1.82 -31.06
C LYS A 94 -30.03 0.62 -30.70
N LEU A 95 -28.81 0.70 -31.17
CA LEU A 95 -27.82 -0.35 -30.96
C LEU A 95 -27.06 -0.07 -29.67
N GLY A 96 -27.08 -0.99 -28.74
CA GLY A 96 -26.30 -0.98 -27.54
C GLY A 96 -25.47 -2.27 -27.39
N PHE A 97 -24.55 -2.27 -26.47
CA PHE A 97 -23.88 -3.49 -26.03
C PHE A 97 -23.75 -3.50 -24.51
N THR A 98 -23.65 -4.68 -23.95
CA THR A 98 -23.20 -4.91 -22.59
C THR A 98 -22.10 -5.97 -22.60
N ALA A 99 -21.05 -5.75 -21.83
CA ALA A 99 -19.96 -6.70 -21.67
C ALA A 99 -19.71 -6.97 -20.19
N GLN A 100 -19.50 -8.23 -19.85
CA GLN A 100 -18.89 -8.58 -18.58
C GLN A 100 -17.38 -8.54 -18.73
N VAL A 101 -16.71 -7.75 -17.89
CA VAL A 101 -15.28 -7.51 -17.96
C VAL A 101 -14.65 -7.92 -16.63
N THR A 102 -13.62 -8.76 -16.73
CA THR A 102 -12.76 -9.13 -15.59
C THR A 102 -11.33 -8.81 -15.95
N ASP A 103 -10.61 -8.12 -15.08
CA ASP A 103 -9.22 -7.72 -15.31
C ASP A 103 -8.31 -8.06 -14.13
N LEU A 104 -7.04 -8.30 -14.46
CA LEU A 104 -5.95 -8.46 -13.51
C LEU A 104 -4.77 -7.61 -13.97
N THR A 105 -4.29 -6.73 -13.10
CA THR A 105 -3.26 -5.75 -13.40
C THR A 105 -2.14 -5.79 -12.36
N LEU A 106 -0.90 -5.72 -12.83
CA LEU A 106 0.29 -5.47 -12.02
C LEU A 106 0.73 -4.02 -12.25
N GLY A 107 1.04 -3.30 -11.20
CA GLY A 107 1.37 -1.88 -11.33
C GLY A 107 2.16 -1.31 -10.18
N LEU A 108 2.40 -0.02 -10.29
CA LEU A 108 3.02 0.80 -9.27
C LEU A 108 2.07 1.92 -8.85
N ARG A 109 2.08 2.25 -7.57
CA ARG A 109 1.42 3.42 -7.00
C ARG A 109 2.48 4.39 -6.52
N PHE A 110 2.45 5.62 -7.06
CA PHE A 110 3.24 6.73 -6.57
C PHE A 110 2.49 7.48 -5.48
N LYS A 111 3.13 7.68 -4.33
CA LYS A 111 2.59 8.39 -3.16
C LYS A 111 3.13 9.80 -3.08
N PHE A 112 2.26 10.80 -2.98
CA PHE A 112 2.68 12.18 -2.76
C PHE A 112 3.11 12.41 -1.30
N THR A 113 2.59 11.62 -0.36
CA THR A 113 2.97 11.65 1.07
C THR A 113 4.26 10.85 1.30
N ASN A 114 5.35 11.27 0.71
CA ASN A 114 6.65 10.59 0.72
C ASN A 114 7.73 11.33 1.51
N GLY A 115 7.34 12.29 2.35
CA GLY A 115 8.23 13.13 3.14
C GLY A 115 8.94 14.24 2.35
N LYS A 116 8.96 14.17 1.01
CA LYS A 116 9.58 15.17 0.12
C LYS A 116 8.57 16.15 -0.46
N ILE A 117 7.40 15.66 -0.86
CA ILE A 117 6.33 16.46 -1.47
C ILE A 117 5.29 16.84 -0.41
N MET A 118 4.81 15.87 0.36
CA MET A 118 3.86 16.05 1.45
C MET A 118 4.33 15.25 2.67
N ASN A 119 3.90 15.71 3.85
CA ASN A 119 4.18 14.99 5.09
C ASN A 119 3.60 13.57 5.03
N GLU A 120 4.40 12.59 5.44
CA GLU A 120 4.03 11.18 5.50
C GLU A 120 2.86 10.91 6.47
N ASP A 121 2.76 11.70 7.54
CA ASP A 121 1.70 11.61 8.54
C ASP A 121 0.39 12.29 8.11
N SER A 122 0.32 12.78 6.87
CA SER A 122 -0.88 13.44 6.36
C SER A 122 -2.08 12.48 6.35
N ARG A 123 -3.20 12.95 6.92
CA ARG A 123 -4.46 12.20 6.90
C ARG A 123 -5.02 12.01 5.49
N ILE A 124 -4.77 12.98 4.62
CA ILE A 124 -5.18 12.96 3.21
C ILE A 124 -3.95 12.64 2.37
N ARG A 125 -4.00 11.54 1.62
CA ARG A 125 -2.85 10.95 0.91
C ARG A 125 -3.17 10.76 -0.57
N PRO A 126 -2.88 11.79 -1.39
CA PRO A 126 -3.01 11.66 -2.85
C PRO A 126 -2.02 10.64 -3.40
N PHE A 127 -2.43 9.99 -4.48
CA PHE A 127 -1.59 9.03 -5.19
C PHE A 127 -1.89 9.01 -6.69
N LEU A 128 -0.92 8.54 -7.46
CA LEU A 128 -1.09 8.12 -8.86
C LEU A 128 -0.78 6.62 -8.95
N ASN A 129 -1.43 5.94 -9.88
CA ASN A 129 -1.14 4.54 -10.18
C ASN A 129 -1.04 4.34 -11.69
N ALA A 130 -0.20 3.40 -12.07
CA ALA A 130 -0.11 2.92 -13.44
C ALA A 130 0.19 1.42 -13.42
N GLY A 131 -0.40 0.68 -14.34
CA GLY A 131 -0.24 -0.76 -14.40
C GLY A 131 -0.50 -1.33 -15.78
N TRP A 132 -0.13 -2.59 -15.93
CA TRP A 132 -0.33 -3.37 -17.13
C TRP A 132 -0.82 -4.78 -16.76
N GLY A 133 -1.68 -5.36 -17.62
CA GLY A 133 -2.26 -6.65 -17.30
C GLY A 133 -3.05 -7.28 -18.43
N GLY A 134 -3.85 -8.28 -18.06
CA GLY A 134 -4.79 -8.98 -18.92
C GLY A 134 -6.22 -8.67 -18.53
N MET A 135 -7.07 -8.56 -19.53
CA MET A 135 -8.50 -8.34 -19.37
C MET A 135 -9.29 -9.32 -20.22
N GLN A 136 -10.29 -9.95 -19.62
CA GLN A 136 -11.24 -10.81 -20.30
C GLN A 136 -12.58 -10.11 -20.42
N SER A 137 -13.18 -10.13 -21.62
CA SER A 137 -14.52 -9.63 -21.82
C SER A 137 -15.43 -10.68 -22.46
N ILE A 138 -16.72 -10.64 -22.10
CA ILE A 138 -17.79 -11.40 -22.70
C ILE A 138 -18.89 -10.42 -23.09
N SER A 139 -18.99 -10.11 -24.38
CA SER A 139 -19.88 -9.05 -24.89
C SER A 139 -21.19 -9.61 -25.43
N ARG A 140 -22.28 -8.87 -25.22
CA ARG A 140 -23.61 -9.11 -25.79
C ARG A 140 -24.08 -7.85 -26.51
N ILE A 141 -24.54 -7.99 -27.75
CA ILE A 141 -25.17 -6.90 -28.49
C ILE A 141 -26.64 -6.84 -28.08
N VAL A 142 -27.12 -5.66 -27.75
CA VAL A 142 -28.51 -5.41 -27.38
C VAL A 142 -29.19 -4.67 -28.54
N HIS A 143 -30.23 -5.27 -29.12
CA HIS A 143 -31.09 -4.67 -30.16
C HIS A 143 -32.47 -4.36 -29.58
N GLU A 144 -32.97 -3.12 -29.74
CA GLU A 144 -34.33 -2.75 -29.30
C GLU A 144 -35.33 -2.71 -30.46
N GLN A 145 -35.01 -3.21 -31.64
CA GLN A 145 -35.98 -3.23 -32.77
C GLN A 145 -36.74 -4.57 -32.85
N PRO A 146 -38.07 -4.53 -32.96
CA PRO A 146 -38.89 -5.72 -33.22
C PRO A 146 -38.50 -6.36 -34.56
N GLY A 147 -38.11 -7.62 -34.55
CA GLY A 147 -37.76 -8.40 -35.76
C GLY A 147 -36.29 -8.64 -35.96
N TYR A 148 -35.41 -8.12 -35.12
CA TYR A 148 -34.01 -8.56 -35.03
C TYR A 148 -33.88 -9.65 -33.95
N ASP A 149 -33.19 -10.71 -34.31
CA ASP A 149 -32.99 -11.85 -33.41
C ASP A 149 -31.97 -11.43 -32.30
N ASP A 150 -32.46 -11.32 -31.06
CA ASP A 150 -31.66 -10.98 -29.88
C ASP A 150 -30.57 -12.06 -29.57
N ASN A 151 -30.51 -13.09 -30.41
CA ASN A 151 -29.59 -14.22 -30.25
C ASN A 151 -28.22 -14.01 -30.88
N PHE A 152 -27.90 -12.83 -31.40
CA PHE A 152 -26.51 -12.52 -31.80
C PHE A 152 -25.63 -12.26 -30.58
N VAL A 153 -25.60 -13.24 -29.70
CA VAL A 153 -24.67 -13.27 -28.56
C VAL A 153 -23.32 -13.63 -29.12
N ASN A 154 -22.45 -12.66 -29.30
CA ASN A 154 -21.07 -12.93 -29.59
C ASN A 154 -20.39 -13.40 -28.27
N ASN A 155 -20.64 -14.66 -27.92
CA ASN A 155 -20.10 -15.32 -26.72
C ASN A 155 -18.59 -15.60 -26.89
N ARG A 156 -17.83 -14.73 -27.52
CA ARG A 156 -16.39 -14.84 -27.62
C ARG A 156 -15.77 -14.26 -26.37
N SER A 157 -15.18 -15.12 -25.60
CA SER A 157 -14.28 -14.75 -24.52
C SER A 157 -12.92 -14.37 -25.13
N TRP A 158 -12.50 -13.13 -24.96
CA TRP A 158 -11.20 -12.64 -25.41
C TRP A 158 -10.37 -12.27 -24.19
N ILE A 159 -9.09 -12.58 -24.24
CA ILE A 159 -8.11 -12.05 -23.29
C ILE A 159 -7.28 -11.03 -24.06
N ALA A 160 -7.41 -9.78 -23.69
CA ALA A 160 -6.64 -8.67 -24.25
C ALA A 160 -5.63 -8.15 -23.25
N ALA A 161 -4.47 -7.71 -23.76
CA ALA A 161 -3.57 -6.89 -22.98
C ALA A 161 -4.17 -5.51 -22.78
N HIS A 162 -4.08 -4.97 -21.58
CA HIS A 162 -4.48 -3.60 -21.27
C HIS A 162 -3.49 -2.92 -20.36
N TRP A 163 -3.48 -1.59 -20.36
CA TRP A 163 -2.82 -0.79 -19.35
C TRP A 163 -3.83 0.13 -18.68
N ASN A 164 -3.55 0.48 -17.45
CA ASN A 164 -4.29 1.48 -16.74
C ASN A 164 -3.39 2.59 -16.19
N ALA A 165 -3.96 3.78 -16.10
CA ALA A 165 -3.36 4.89 -15.39
C ALA A 165 -4.46 5.65 -14.66
N GLY A 166 -4.17 6.09 -13.46
CA GLY A 166 -5.17 6.76 -12.66
C GLY A 166 -4.59 7.46 -11.46
N GLY A 167 -5.48 7.96 -10.64
CA GLY A 167 -5.11 8.60 -9.39
C GLY A 167 -6.28 8.65 -8.43
N GLY A 168 -5.97 9.03 -7.22
CA GLY A 168 -6.96 9.09 -6.17
C GLY A 168 -6.42 9.68 -4.89
N VAL A 169 -7.24 9.54 -3.89
CA VAL A 169 -6.94 9.99 -2.54
C VAL A 169 -7.26 8.85 -1.57
N ARG A 170 -6.37 8.60 -0.64
CA ARG A 170 -6.62 7.80 0.57
C ARG A 170 -6.82 8.75 1.75
N ILE A 171 -7.81 8.46 2.58
CA ILE A 171 -8.13 9.21 3.78
C ILE A 171 -8.01 8.24 4.96
N ALA A 172 -7.06 8.51 5.86
CA ALA A 172 -6.88 7.69 7.05
C ALA A 172 -8.10 7.80 7.97
N LEU A 173 -8.70 6.68 8.28
CA LEU A 173 -9.79 6.56 9.25
C LEU A 173 -9.26 6.10 10.61
N THR A 174 -8.37 5.12 10.60
CA THR A 174 -7.65 4.57 11.78
C THR A 174 -6.22 4.27 11.37
N ASP A 175 -5.40 3.80 12.31
CA ASP A 175 -4.01 3.40 12.04
C ASP A 175 -3.89 2.27 10.99
N GLY A 176 -4.89 1.42 10.88
CA GLY A 176 -4.89 0.27 9.96
C GLY A 176 -5.93 0.33 8.85
N ILE A 177 -6.79 1.39 8.79
CA ILE A 177 -7.89 1.44 7.82
C ILE A 177 -7.94 2.81 7.14
N ASP A 178 -7.90 2.80 5.81
CA ASP A 178 -8.13 3.98 4.98
C ASP A 178 -9.40 3.87 4.15
N LEU A 179 -10.03 5.00 3.89
CA LEU A 179 -10.98 5.16 2.79
C LEU A 179 -10.21 5.56 1.53
N THR A 180 -10.46 4.89 0.41
CA THR A 180 -9.91 5.26 -0.90
C THR A 180 -11.00 5.77 -1.82
N LEU A 181 -10.68 6.81 -2.59
CA LEU A 181 -11.48 7.34 -3.68
C LEU A 181 -10.56 7.46 -4.88
N GLN A 182 -10.87 6.80 -5.98
CA GLN A 182 -9.99 6.78 -7.14
C GLN A 182 -10.73 6.74 -8.46
N SER A 183 -10.04 7.18 -9.51
CA SER A 183 -10.46 7.07 -10.90
C SER A 183 -9.29 6.54 -11.73
N SER A 184 -9.55 5.54 -12.57
CA SER A 184 -8.56 4.97 -13.46
C SER A 184 -9.07 4.93 -14.90
N TYR A 185 -8.22 5.32 -15.83
CA TYR A 185 -8.40 5.14 -17.25
C TYR A 185 -7.81 3.79 -17.64
N ASN A 186 -8.60 2.95 -18.28
CA ASN A 186 -8.24 1.61 -18.71
C ASN A 186 -8.31 1.57 -20.24
N TYR A 187 -7.17 1.31 -20.86
CA TYR A 187 -7.02 1.26 -22.31
C TYR A 187 -6.67 -0.15 -22.75
N THR A 188 -7.35 -0.63 -23.78
CA THR A 188 -7.13 -1.96 -24.32
C THR A 188 -6.52 -1.88 -25.71
N TYR A 189 -5.75 -2.89 -26.04
CA TYR A 189 -5.18 -3.04 -27.39
C TYR A 189 -6.15 -3.76 -28.35
N ASP A 190 -7.31 -4.16 -27.85
CA ASP A 190 -8.33 -4.89 -28.62
C ASP A 190 -9.55 -3.99 -28.87
N ASP A 191 -10.13 -4.09 -30.06
CA ASP A 191 -11.27 -3.34 -30.58
C ASP A 191 -12.54 -4.20 -30.59
N ASN A 192 -12.65 -5.18 -29.72
CA ASN A 192 -13.72 -6.17 -29.76
C ASN A 192 -14.72 -6.07 -28.57
N TYR A 193 -14.61 -5.04 -27.72
CA TYR A 193 -15.46 -4.91 -26.54
C TYR A 193 -16.91 -4.56 -26.87
N ASP A 194 -17.12 -3.82 -27.93
CA ASP A 194 -18.48 -3.48 -28.42
C ASP A 194 -19.21 -4.66 -29.09
N GLY A 195 -18.53 -5.82 -29.18
CA GLY A 195 -19.08 -7.05 -29.77
C GLY A 195 -19.17 -7.04 -31.30
N LEU A 196 -18.66 -6.00 -31.97
CA LEU A 196 -18.61 -5.97 -33.42
C LEU A 196 -17.33 -6.59 -33.96
N PRO A 197 -17.42 -7.51 -34.95
CA PRO A 197 -16.21 -7.98 -35.60
C PRO A 197 -15.57 -6.85 -36.41
N PHE A 198 -14.24 -6.77 -36.38
CA PHE A 198 -13.39 -5.81 -37.12
C PHE A 198 -13.79 -5.57 -38.60
N SER A 199 -14.48 -6.51 -39.22
CA SER A 199 -14.99 -6.39 -40.61
C SER A 199 -16.12 -5.38 -40.80
N LEU A 200 -16.84 -5.01 -39.74
CA LEU A 200 -17.93 -4.03 -39.81
C LEU A 200 -17.48 -2.64 -39.32
N SER A 201 -16.37 -2.53 -38.59
CA SER A 201 -15.79 -1.27 -38.14
C SER A 201 -15.04 -0.51 -39.26
N LYS A 202 -14.71 -1.17 -40.39
CA LYS A 202 -14.02 -0.57 -41.53
C LYS A 202 -14.72 0.60 -42.23
N VAL A 203 -15.95 0.95 -41.82
CA VAL A 203 -16.72 2.04 -42.42
C VAL A 203 -16.44 3.40 -41.78
N ARG A 204 -15.69 3.48 -40.66
CA ARG A 204 -15.27 4.76 -40.07
C ARG A 204 -13.77 4.81 -39.81
N LEU A 205 -13.14 5.67 -40.49
CA LEU A 205 -11.79 6.22 -40.43
C LEU A 205 -11.46 6.73 -39.00
N ASN A 206 -11.06 5.89 -38.13
CA ASN A 206 -10.28 6.04 -36.88
C ASN A 206 -10.66 4.90 -35.97
N ALA A 207 -9.99 3.76 -36.11
CA ALA A 207 -9.99 2.70 -35.14
C ALA A 207 -9.39 3.26 -33.83
N LEU A 208 -10.23 3.81 -32.98
CA LEU A 208 -9.88 4.14 -31.61
C LEU A 208 -10.06 2.85 -30.83
N HIS A 209 -8.98 2.37 -30.25
CA HIS A 209 -9.01 1.24 -29.34
C HIS A 209 -9.99 1.50 -28.19
N ASP A 210 -10.62 0.47 -27.69
CA ASP A 210 -11.58 0.57 -26.59
C ASP A 210 -10.91 1.04 -25.30
N ALA A 211 -11.59 1.92 -24.61
CA ALA A 211 -11.16 2.41 -23.30
C ALA A 211 -12.35 2.60 -22.36
N PHE A 212 -12.10 2.60 -21.06
CA PHE A 212 -13.13 2.95 -20.08
C PHE A 212 -12.52 3.63 -18.85
N LEU A 213 -13.31 4.45 -18.18
CA LEU A 213 -13.02 4.95 -16.86
C LEU A 213 -13.64 4.01 -15.81
N TYR A 214 -12.91 3.79 -14.73
CA TYR A 214 -13.39 3.13 -13.53
C TYR A 214 -13.26 4.07 -12.33
N HIS A 215 -14.41 4.55 -11.85
CA HIS A 215 -14.53 5.38 -10.66
C HIS A 215 -14.90 4.50 -9.49
N SER A 216 -14.09 4.44 -8.45
CA SER A 216 -14.35 3.55 -7.32
C SER A 216 -14.09 4.21 -5.97
N ALA A 217 -14.81 3.71 -4.98
CA ALA A 217 -14.59 3.98 -3.57
C ALA A 217 -14.44 2.66 -2.81
N GLY A 218 -13.59 2.63 -1.80
CA GLY A 218 -13.33 1.40 -1.07
C GLY A 218 -12.59 1.62 0.23
N PHE A 219 -12.32 0.51 0.92
CA PHE A 219 -11.54 0.49 2.14
C PHE A 219 -10.23 -0.25 1.93
N VAL A 220 -9.17 0.29 2.51
CA VAL A 220 -7.84 -0.33 2.53
C VAL A 220 -7.56 -0.76 3.96
N PHE A 221 -7.22 -2.03 4.12
CA PHE A 221 -6.77 -2.60 5.38
C PHE A 221 -5.25 -2.75 5.31
N ASN A 222 -4.56 -1.99 6.15
CA ASN A 222 -3.10 -1.95 6.19
C ASN A 222 -2.60 -2.86 7.32
N PHE A 223 -1.56 -3.66 7.06
CA PHE A 223 -1.03 -4.63 8.01
C PHE A 223 0.44 -4.98 7.74
N GLY A 224 1.06 -5.63 8.70
CA GLY A 224 2.47 -6.00 8.66
C GLY A 224 3.39 -4.84 8.99
N ASP A 225 4.34 -5.06 9.87
CA ASP A 225 5.31 -4.04 10.28
C ASP A 225 6.25 -3.69 9.14
N ASN A 226 6.48 -2.39 8.93
CA ASN A 226 7.36 -1.86 7.90
C ASN A 226 8.65 -1.29 8.49
N ASP A 227 9.53 -2.18 8.93
CA ASP A 227 10.83 -1.80 9.50
C ASP A 227 11.70 -0.97 8.53
N ALA A 228 11.53 -1.20 7.21
CA ALA A 228 12.27 -0.46 6.20
C ALA A 228 11.82 1.01 6.12
N ALA A 229 10.51 1.28 6.17
CA ALA A 229 9.98 2.65 6.20
C ALA A 229 10.39 3.38 7.47
N TYR A 230 10.39 2.67 8.60
CA TYR A 230 10.84 3.20 9.87
C TYR A 230 12.30 3.64 9.82
N ARG A 231 13.17 2.84 9.22
CA ARG A 231 14.60 3.20 9.03
C ARG A 231 14.76 4.43 8.13
N PHE A 232 14.06 4.50 7.00
CA PHE A 232 14.14 5.65 6.08
C PHE A 232 13.76 6.99 6.71
N LYS A 233 12.80 6.98 7.63
CA LYS A 233 12.33 8.21 8.28
C LYS A 233 13.32 8.76 9.31
N HIS A 234 14.17 7.91 9.87
CA HIS A 234 14.90 8.23 11.11
C HIS A 234 16.41 8.42 10.94
N GLU A 235 16.99 8.00 9.82
CA GLU A 235 18.44 8.12 9.60
C GLU A 235 18.91 9.54 9.17
N GLU A 236 18.03 10.40 8.65
CA GLU A 236 18.46 11.68 8.05
C GLU A 236 18.43 12.91 8.99
N GLU A 237 17.90 12.83 10.20
CA GLU A 237 17.65 14.05 11.02
C GLU A 237 18.43 14.14 12.35
N VAL A 238 18.93 13.06 12.88
CA VAL A 238 19.74 13.12 14.11
C VAL A 238 21.19 13.50 13.78
N PRO A 239 21.82 14.44 14.51
CA PRO A 239 23.20 14.80 14.28
C PRO A 239 24.11 13.59 14.27
N LYS A 240 24.94 13.43 13.24
CA LYS A 240 25.84 12.27 13.06
C LYS A 240 26.70 12.01 14.29
N GLU A 241 27.15 13.08 14.94
CA GLU A 241 27.94 12.98 16.15
C GLU A 241 27.24 12.26 17.31
N LEU A 242 25.91 12.49 17.48
CA LEU A 242 25.12 11.79 18.50
C LEU A 242 24.91 10.32 18.12
N VAL A 243 24.64 10.05 16.84
CA VAL A 243 24.50 8.68 16.32
C VAL A 243 25.80 7.90 16.53
N GLU A 244 26.96 8.49 16.23
CA GLU A 244 28.25 7.86 16.43
C GLU A 244 28.55 7.57 17.91
N LYS A 245 28.26 8.51 18.82
CA LYS A 245 28.42 8.32 20.28
C LYS A 245 27.53 7.17 20.78
N VAL A 246 26.27 7.14 20.39
CA VAL A 246 25.35 6.07 20.81
C VAL A 246 25.74 4.73 20.21
N ASN A 247 26.14 4.67 18.94
CA ASN A 247 26.60 3.44 18.31
C ASN A 247 27.89 2.90 18.97
N LEU A 248 28.79 3.78 19.42
CA LEU A 248 29.99 3.38 20.13
C LEU A 248 29.64 2.78 21.49
N ALA A 249 28.76 3.43 22.25
CA ALA A 249 28.30 2.92 23.55
C ALA A 249 27.51 1.60 23.38
N ALA A 250 26.67 1.49 22.36
CA ALA A 250 25.88 0.28 22.10
C ALA A 250 26.71 -0.96 21.82
N LYS A 251 27.91 -0.80 21.20
CA LYS A 251 28.85 -1.92 20.97
C LYS A 251 29.40 -2.55 22.25
N ASN A 252 29.40 -1.82 23.34
CA ASN A 252 29.93 -2.27 24.65
C ASN A 252 28.83 -2.86 25.54
N ILE A 253 27.59 -2.98 25.03
CA ILE A 253 26.49 -3.59 25.78
C ILE A 253 26.62 -5.12 25.72
N HIS A 254 27.00 -5.71 26.86
CA HIS A 254 27.18 -7.15 26.99
C HIS A 254 26.15 -7.76 27.93
N PHE A 255 25.84 -9.02 27.66
CA PHE A 255 24.89 -9.81 28.44
C PHE A 255 25.57 -11.01 29.07
N GLU A 256 25.01 -11.51 30.16
CA GLU A 256 25.41 -12.78 30.75
C GLU A 256 25.17 -13.93 29.76
N THR A 257 25.97 -14.99 29.88
CA THR A 257 25.89 -16.14 28.98
C THR A 257 24.48 -16.77 28.99
N ALA A 258 23.90 -16.95 27.80
CA ALA A 258 22.54 -17.47 27.59
C ALA A 258 21.43 -16.70 28.36
N SER A 259 21.66 -15.41 28.63
CA SER A 259 20.76 -14.56 29.40
C SER A 259 20.46 -13.24 28.65
N ALA A 260 19.43 -12.53 29.08
CA ALA A 260 19.15 -11.14 28.76
C ALA A 260 19.55 -10.20 29.92
N THR A 261 20.22 -10.71 30.96
CA THR A 261 20.74 -9.89 32.05
C THR A 261 21.94 -9.08 31.55
N ILE A 262 21.84 -7.77 31.61
CA ILE A 262 22.90 -6.84 31.22
C ILE A 262 24.04 -6.96 32.23
N LYS A 263 25.29 -7.06 31.77
CA LYS A 263 26.44 -7.08 32.63
C LYS A 263 26.72 -5.71 33.23
N GLU A 264 27.17 -5.69 34.47
CA GLU A 264 27.48 -4.45 35.22
C GLU A 264 28.50 -3.53 34.47
N GLU A 265 29.45 -4.12 33.78
CA GLU A 265 30.43 -3.41 32.96
C GLU A 265 29.79 -2.54 31.85
N SER A 266 28.57 -2.87 31.39
CA SER A 266 27.84 -2.13 30.37
C SER A 266 27.06 -0.93 30.90
N ASN A 267 26.96 -0.79 32.23
CA ASN A 267 26.15 0.27 32.84
C ASN A 267 26.66 1.68 32.49
N ALA A 268 27.98 1.87 32.43
CA ALA A 268 28.56 3.17 32.09
C ALA A 268 28.21 3.62 30.67
N ASP A 269 28.24 2.70 29.71
CA ASP A 269 27.85 2.97 28.32
C ASP A 269 26.34 3.21 28.18
N LEU A 270 25.53 2.44 28.87
CA LEU A 270 24.08 2.66 28.94
C LEU A 270 23.73 3.99 29.61
N ASP A 271 24.39 4.38 30.69
CA ASP A 271 24.18 5.67 31.34
C ASP A 271 24.60 6.83 30.41
N SER A 272 25.61 6.63 29.55
CA SER A 272 25.97 7.61 28.52
C SER A 272 24.85 7.79 27.49
N ILE A 273 24.22 6.68 27.06
CA ILE A 273 23.05 6.75 26.17
C ILE A 273 21.88 7.46 26.86
N VAL A 274 21.61 7.14 28.14
CA VAL A 274 20.57 7.81 28.95
C VAL A 274 20.80 9.32 28.97
N ASN A 275 22.01 9.78 29.26
CA ASN A 275 22.34 11.21 29.31
C ASN A 275 22.08 11.90 27.98
N ILE A 276 22.52 11.29 26.87
CA ILE A 276 22.24 11.81 25.51
C ILE A 276 20.73 11.96 25.29
N LEU A 277 19.92 10.98 25.73
CA LEU A 277 18.47 11.00 25.53
C LEU A 277 17.75 11.99 26.44
N LEU A 278 18.25 12.23 27.66
CA LEU A 278 17.73 13.23 28.58
C LEU A 278 18.05 14.64 28.11
N ASP A 279 19.26 14.86 27.58
CA ASP A 279 19.68 16.15 27.00
C ASP A 279 18.94 16.47 25.67
N ASN A 280 18.39 15.45 25.01
CA ASN A 280 17.70 15.59 23.73
C ASN A 280 16.28 14.99 23.80
N PRO A 281 15.32 15.68 24.44
CA PRO A 281 13.97 15.13 24.72
C PRO A 281 13.12 14.85 23.47
N THR A 282 13.48 15.38 22.32
CA THR A 282 12.80 15.13 21.03
C THR A 282 13.29 13.90 20.29
N ILE A 283 14.42 13.32 20.72
CA ILE A 283 14.99 12.09 20.13
C ILE A 283 14.30 10.87 20.73
N ASN A 284 13.84 9.98 19.87
CA ASN A 284 13.29 8.67 20.20
C ASN A 284 14.33 7.60 19.92
N VAL A 285 14.10 6.40 20.48
CA VAL A 285 15.04 5.28 20.41
C VAL A 285 14.32 4.03 19.93
N TYR A 286 14.98 3.33 19.03
CA TYR A 286 14.65 1.98 18.64
C TYR A 286 15.78 1.03 18.93
N VAL A 287 15.54 0.05 19.80
CA VAL A 287 16.54 -0.92 20.24
C VAL A 287 16.34 -2.21 19.44
N GLU A 288 17.38 -2.64 18.73
CA GLU A 288 17.37 -3.86 17.91
C GLU A 288 18.27 -4.93 18.56
N GLY A 289 17.72 -6.13 18.78
CA GLY A 289 18.45 -7.28 19.29
C GLY A 289 18.78 -8.29 18.19
N HIS A 290 20.02 -8.79 18.17
CA HIS A 290 20.50 -9.75 17.18
C HIS A 290 21.18 -10.95 17.83
N THR A 291 21.20 -12.09 17.13
CA THR A 291 21.93 -13.30 17.52
C THR A 291 22.85 -13.79 16.40
N ASP A 292 23.71 -14.72 16.73
CA ASP A 292 24.38 -15.57 15.74
C ASP A 292 23.42 -16.66 15.21
N ASN A 293 23.95 -17.56 14.38
CA ASN A 293 23.21 -18.66 13.76
C ASN A 293 23.13 -19.94 14.61
N VAL A 294 23.59 -19.93 15.86
CA VAL A 294 23.62 -21.12 16.71
C VAL A 294 22.32 -21.25 17.51
N GLY A 295 21.67 -22.41 17.42
CA GLY A 295 20.41 -22.72 18.10
C GLY A 295 19.15 -22.70 17.22
N ALA A 296 18.01 -23.03 17.81
CA ALA A 296 16.74 -23.05 17.09
C ALA A 296 16.27 -21.63 16.73
N PRO A 297 15.62 -21.43 15.55
CA PRO A 297 15.18 -20.09 15.11
C PRO A 297 14.25 -19.39 16.11
N GLU A 298 13.34 -20.11 16.74
CA GLU A 298 12.38 -19.56 17.73
C GLU A 298 13.10 -19.07 18.99
N ASP A 299 14.10 -19.82 19.46
CA ASP A 299 14.91 -19.45 20.63
C ASP A 299 15.74 -18.20 20.36
N LYS A 300 16.29 -18.09 19.13
CA LYS A 300 17.05 -16.92 18.68
C LYS A 300 16.18 -15.67 18.64
N MET A 301 14.98 -15.79 18.06
CA MET A 301 14.04 -14.67 18.01
C MET A 301 13.65 -14.22 19.42
N THR A 302 13.29 -15.17 20.29
CA THR A 302 12.93 -14.89 21.69
C THR A 302 14.09 -14.29 22.47
N SER A 303 15.30 -14.81 22.30
CA SER A 303 16.49 -14.32 23.00
C SER A 303 16.87 -12.89 22.57
N SER A 304 16.82 -12.60 21.27
CA SER A 304 17.08 -11.26 20.76
C SER A 304 16.06 -10.23 21.23
N GLN A 305 14.76 -10.61 21.26
CA GLN A 305 13.70 -9.76 21.80
C GLN A 305 13.94 -9.44 23.27
N LYS A 306 14.17 -10.45 24.10
CA LYS A 306 14.43 -10.25 25.54
C LYS A 306 15.64 -9.33 25.82
N ARG A 307 16.69 -9.40 24.99
CA ARG A 307 17.86 -8.51 25.13
C ARG A 307 17.54 -7.07 24.75
N ALA A 308 16.78 -6.86 23.68
CA ALA A 308 16.31 -5.54 23.29
C ALA A 308 15.39 -4.93 24.36
N ASP A 309 14.47 -5.75 24.92
CA ASP A 309 13.57 -5.34 26.00
C ASP A 309 14.33 -4.97 27.29
N ALA A 310 15.39 -5.70 27.61
CA ALA A 310 16.23 -5.41 28.78
C ALA A 310 16.91 -4.04 28.68
N VAL A 311 17.44 -3.70 27.49
CA VAL A 311 18.02 -2.37 27.25
C VAL A 311 16.93 -1.29 27.32
N GLN A 312 15.78 -1.48 26.68
CA GLN A 312 14.66 -0.56 26.77
C GLN A 312 14.23 -0.33 28.24
N ALA A 313 14.10 -1.40 29.01
CA ALA A 313 13.73 -1.32 30.43
C ALA A 313 14.78 -0.57 31.25
N TYR A 314 16.05 -0.75 30.96
CA TYR A 314 17.14 0.01 31.61
C TYR A 314 17.03 1.51 31.35
N LEU A 315 16.84 1.90 30.07
CA LEU A 315 16.68 3.31 29.69
C LEU A 315 15.45 3.94 30.38
N ALA A 316 14.32 3.21 30.40
CA ALA A 316 13.10 3.66 31.08
C ALA A 316 13.30 3.81 32.62
N ALA A 317 13.96 2.84 33.25
CA ALA A 317 14.26 2.89 34.69
C ALA A 317 15.17 4.06 35.09
N LYS A 318 15.98 4.58 34.16
CA LYS A 318 16.84 5.75 34.33
C LYS A 318 16.14 7.07 33.97
N GLY A 319 14.85 7.06 33.67
CA GLY A 319 14.04 8.28 33.48
C GLY A 319 13.79 8.70 32.05
N VAL A 320 14.16 7.89 31.06
CA VAL A 320 13.76 8.13 29.66
C VAL A 320 12.29 7.75 29.52
N ASP A 321 11.47 8.65 28.94
CA ASP A 321 10.04 8.42 28.74
C ASP A 321 9.79 7.17 27.87
N VAL A 322 8.99 6.24 28.37
CA VAL A 322 8.66 4.98 27.71
C VAL A 322 8.00 5.18 26.33
N THR A 323 7.30 6.29 26.14
CA THR A 323 6.68 6.64 24.84
C THR A 323 7.71 6.95 23.75
N ARG A 324 8.95 7.18 24.13
CA ARG A 324 10.09 7.44 23.23
C ARG A 324 10.90 6.19 22.92
N LEU A 325 10.58 5.05 23.56
CA LEU A 325 11.37 3.84 23.49
C LEU A 325 10.57 2.73 22.77
N SER A 326 11.24 2.03 21.89
CA SER A 326 10.73 0.80 21.29
C SER A 326 11.85 -0.23 21.13
N SER A 327 11.50 -1.51 21.16
CA SER A 327 12.44 -2.62 21.08
C SER A 327 11.96 -3.69 20.12
N LYS A 328 12.89 -4.36 19.43
CA LYS A 328 12.60 -5.48 18.56
C LYS A 328 13.75 -6.47 18.45
N GLY A 329 13.44 -7.76 18.53
CA GLY A 329 14.37 -8.84 18.24
C GLY A 329 14.31 -9.24 16.76
N TYR A 330 15.48 -9.45 16.17
CA TYR A 330 15.63 -9.90 14.77
C TYR A 330 16.22 -11.31 14.66
N GLY A 331 16.59 -11.93 15.79
CA GLY A 331 17.27 -13.22 15.75
C GLY A 331 18.53 -13.15 14.88
N GLU A 332 18.72 -14.15 14.03
CA GLU A 332 19.85 -14.26 13.10
C GLU A 332 19.65 -13.61 11.74
N THR A 333 18.49 -12.98 11.49
CA THR A 333 18.08 -12.55 10.13
C THR A 333 18.89 -11.40 9.57
N GLN A 334 19.70 -10.71 10.41
CA GLN A 334 20.48 -9.53 10.02
C GLN A 334 21.93 -9.65 10.50
N PRO A 335 22.73 -10.58 9.96
CA PRO A 335 24.15 -10.72 10.31
C PRO A 335 24.97 -9.54 9.76
N ILE A 336 25.94 -9.06 10.55
CA ILE A 336 26.94 -8.06 10.13
C ILE A 336 28.32 -8.65 9.90
N ALA A 337 28.50 -9.92 10.28
CA ALA A 337 29.77 -10.64 10.14
C ALA A 337 29.50 -12.12 9.78
N ASP A 338 30.56 -12.81 9.35
CA ASP A 338 30.48 -14.22 8.97
C ASP A 338 30.22 -15.12 10.18
N ASN A 339 29.08 -15.82 10.17
CA ASN A 339 28.70 -16.77 11.21
C ASN A 339 29.53 -18.04 11.24
N SER A 340 30.36 -18.33 10.23
CA SER A 340 31.25 -19.48 10.21
C SER A 340 32.38 -19.39 11.22
N THR A 341 32.80 -18.15 11.57
CA THR A 341 33.89 -17.87 12.52
C THR A 341 33.36 -17.55 13.92
N PRO A 342 34.11 -17.94 15.01
CA PRO A 342 33.72 -17.55 16.36
C PRO A 342 33.68 -16.03 16.57
N GLU A 343 34.60 -15.28 15.96
CA GLU A 343 34.71 -13.83 16.01
C GLU A 343 33.49 -13.18 15.32
N GLY A 344 33.11 -13.66 14.14
CA GLY A 344 31.94 -13.16 13.42
C GLY A 344 30.63 -13.44 14.17
N ARG A 345 30.51 -14.61 14.78
CA ARG A 345 29.35 -14.90 15.66
C ARG A 345 29.32 -13.96 16.87
N ALA A 346 30.45 -13.63 17.45
CA ALA A 346 30.52 -12.67 18.56
C ALA A 346 30.02 -11.28 18.14
N LEU A 347 30.35 -10.81 16.94
CA LEU A 347 29.87 -9.54 16.39
C LEU A 347 28.37 -9.58 16.07
N ASN A 348 27.84 -10.73 15.66
CA ASN A 348 26.41 -10.88 15.39
C ASN A 348 25.55 -10.91 16.65
N ARG A 349 26.08 -11.35 17.80
CA ARG A 349 25.41 -11.27 19.12
C ARG A 349 25.51 -9.87 19.70
N ARG A 350 24.70 -8.95 19.17
CA ARG A 350 24.75 -7.52 19.50
C ARG A 350 23.37 -6.94 19.79
N VAL A 351 23.36 -5.75 20.37
CA VAL A 351 22.22 -4.83 20.39
C VAL A 351 22.63 -3.56 19.64
N GLU A 352 21.76 -3.07 18.79
CA GLU A 352 21.89 -1.78 18.13
C GLU A 352 20.89 -0.79 18.74
N VAL A 353 21.29 0.46 18.91
CA VAL A 353 20.46 1.54 19.44
C VAL A 353 20.36 2.63 18.37
N LYS A 354 19.17 2.78 17.80
CA LYS A 354 18.93 3.72 16.71
C LYS A 354 18.18 4.94 17.21
N LEU A 355 18.69 6.10 16.87
CA LEU A 355 18.10 7.38 17.24
C LEU A 355 17.28 7.96 16.11
N TYR A 356 16.15 8.60 16.45
CA TYR A 356 15.29 9.27 15.47
C TYR A 356 14.47 10.40 16.09
N TYR A 357 14.10 11.39 15.30
CA TYR A 357 13.14 12.41 15.72
C TYR A 357 11.70 11.96 15.42
N ARG A 358 10.83 12.10 16.41
CA ARG A 358 9.38 11.98 16.17
C ARG A 358 8.88 13.33 15.68
N LYS A 359 8.38 13.38 14.45
CA LYS A 359 7.68 14.55 13.93
C LYS A 359 6.26 14.60 14.43
#